data_5e73cbcabf7c0615d81bea770f68ee74
#
_entry.id   5e73cbcabf7c0615d81bea770f68ee74
#
_cell.length_a   1.000
_cell.length_b   1.000
_cell.length_c   1.000
_cell.angle_alpha   90.00
_cell.angle_beta   90.00
_cell.angle_gamma   90.00
#
_symmetry.space_group_name_H-M   'P 1'
#
loop_
_entity.id
_entity.type
_entity.pdbx_description
1 polymer ?
#
loop_
_entity_poly.entity_id
_entity_poly.type
_entity_poly.pdbx_seq_one_letter_code
_entity_poly.pdbx_strand_id
1 'polypeptide(L)'
;PVEATLKEEPSKSWIDLKLQHSLFDDICKDCPAQYANENGTPTQKWENVKTLLKDILTSKLHYVKVPETHIVIDFDIPGDDGKKCFERNLEAASKWPTTYAELSKSGAGIHLHYIYTGDASKLSRVYDEHIEVKVFTGNSSLRRMLTKCNDIPVAKISSGLPLKGEKAMVDVKQIQNEKHLRVLIKKALAKEISPYTKPSIDFIAHIMDEAYESGIPYNVDDMRNAILAFAVNSTNQADACLKITAKMHFKSREDAESQVDFSPSST
;
A
#
# COMPACT_ATOMS: atom_id res chain seq x y z
N PRO A 1 12.13 34.53 40.65
CA PRO A 1 11.70 34.69 39.26
C PRO A 1 11.30 33.34 38.73
N VAL A 2 10.00 33.21 38.39
CA VAL A 2 9.43 32.01 37.78
C VAL A 2 9.73 32.11 36.30
N GLU A 3 10.63 31.27 35.78
CA GLU A 3 10.82 31.07 34.36
C GLU A 3 9.53 30.46 33.79
N ALA A 4 8.80 31.26 33.04
CA ALA A 4 7.69 30.77 32.24
C ALA A 4 8.28 29.92 31.12
N THR A 5 8.16 28.59 31.22
CA THR A 5 8.40 27.67 30.11
C THR A 5 7.37 27.99 29.05
N LEU A 6 7.79 28.64 27.97
CA LEU A 6 6.99 28.77 26.76
C LEU A 6 6.69 27.34 26.30
N LYS A 7 5.46 26.90 26.46
CA LYS A 7 4.95 25.73 25.75
C LYS A 7 5.02 26.11 24.27
N GLU A 8 5.95 25.51 23.54
CA GLU A 8 5.95 25.54 22.09
C GLU A 8 4.56 25.02 21.67
N GLU A 9 3.77 25.88 21.08
CA GLU A 9 2.55 25.43 20.40
C GLU A 9 2.98 24.42 19.34
N PRO A 10 2.32 23.24 19.25
CA PRO A 10 2.67 22.27 18.23
C PRO A 10 2.57 22.95 16.87
N SER A 11 3.66 22.90 16.12
CA SER A 11 3.73 23.50 14.77
C SER A 11 2.56 22.99 13.95
N LYS A 12 1.72 23.91 13.46
CA LYS A 12 0.54 23.56 12.65
C LYS A 12 0.99 22.72 11.44
N SER A 13 0.48 21.50 11.32
CA SER A 13 0.75 20.63 10.17
C SER A 13 0.37 21.33 8.86
N TRP A 14 1.14 21.11 7.78
CA TRP A 14 0.77 21.53 6.43
C TRP A 14 -0.42 20.74 5.88
N ILE A 15 -0.78 19.61 6.51
CA ILE A 15 -1.93 18.78 6.14
C ILE A 15 -3.18 19.33 6.80
N ASP A 16 -4.05 19.96 6.01
CA ASP A 16 -5.34 20.49 6.43
C ASP A 16 -6.44 19.87 5.55
N LEU A 17 -7.10 18.84 6.06
CA LEU A 17 -8.07 18.02 5.33
C LEU A 17 -9.49 18.54 5.52
N LYS A 18 -9.80 19.70 4.97
CA LYS A 18 -11.11 20.38 5.11
C LYS A 18 -11.91 20.48 3.82
N LEU A 19 -11.27 20.32 2.67
CA LEU A 19 -11.89 20.55 1.36
C LEU A 19 -12.48 19.27 0.77
N GLN A 20 -13.45 19.46 -0.11
CA GLN A 20 -14.04 18.41 -0.95
C GLN A 20 -13.77 18.61 -2.44
N HIS A 21 -13.20 19.78 -2.82
CA HIS A 21 -12.67 20.00 -4.15
C HIS A 21 -11.22 19.50 -4.21
N SER A 22 -10.97 18.55 -5.09
CA SER A 22 -9.70 17.83 -5.17
C SER A 22 -8.85 18.33 -6.35
N LEU A 23 -7.65 18.83 -6.04
CA LEU A 23 -6.67 19.15 -7.08
C LEU A 23 -6.17 17.90 -7.81
N PHE A 24 -6.23 16.72 -7.18
CA PHE A 24 -6.00 15.45 -7.85
C PHE A 24 -7.08 15.20 -8.93
N ASP A 25 -8.35 15.42 -8.62
CA ASP A 25 -9.43 15.29 -9.60
C ASP A 25 -9.20 16.19 -10.83
N ASP A 26 -8.66 17.39 -10.61
CA ASP A 26 -8.37 18.33 -11.68
C ASP A 26 -7.24 17.84 -12.59
N ILE A 27 -6.12 17.35 -12.02
CA ILE A 27 -4.98 16.88 -12.84
C ILE A 27 -5.23 15.53 -13.50
N CYS A 28 -6.07 14.69 -12.92
CA CYS A 28 -6.41 13.36 -13.43
C CYS A 28 -7.79 13.32 -14.10
N LYS A 29 -8.38 14.46 -14.40
CA LYS A 29 -9.73 14.56 -15.01
C LYS A 29 -9.93 13.71 -16.25
N ASP A 30 -8.90 13.55 -17.07
CA ASP A 30 -8.93 12.78 -18.31
C ASP A 30 -8.38 11.35 -18.16
N CYS A 31 -8.07 10.91 -16.93
CA CYS A 31 -7.70 9.53 -16.66
C CYS A 31 -8.93 8.61 -16.74
N PRO A 32 -8.78 7.40 -17.29
CA PRO A 32 -9.86 6.40 -17.26
C PRO A 32 -10.29 6.10 -15.82
N ALA A 33 -11.58 6.11 -15.59
CA ALA A 33 -12.15 5.85 -14.27
C ALA A 33 -13.47 5.10 -14.39
N GLN A 34 -13.81 4.34 -13.35
CA GLN A 34 -15.05 3.58 -13.27
C GLN A 34 -15.50 3.43 -11.82
N TYR A 35 -16.80 3.38 -11.59
CA TYR A 35 -17.33 3.06 -10.28
C TYR A 35 -17.00 1.64 -9.88
N ALA A 36 -16.85 1.42 -8.58
CA ALA A 36 -16.87 0.07 -8.03
C ALA A 36 -18.25 -0.56 -8.23
N ASN A 37 -18.28 -1.87 -8.49
CA ASN A 37 -19.52 -2.63 -8.50
C ASN A 37 -20.00 -2.93 -7.06
N GLU A 38 -21.10 -3.66 -6.91
CA GLU A 38 -21.65 -4.05 -5.61
C GLU A 38 -20.65 -4.80 -4.72
N ASN A 39 -19.69 -5.48 -5.33
CA ASN A 39 -18.65 -6.23 -4.65
C ASN A 39 -17.41 -5.38 -4.30
N GLY A 40 -17.41 -4.09 -4.62
CA GLY A 40 -16.30 -3.19 -4.38
C GLY A 40 -15.12 -3.36 -5.33
N THR A 41 -15.32 -4.02 -6.49
CA THR A 41 -14.30 -4.25 -7.52
C THR A 41 -14.58 -3.45 -8.79
N PRO A 42 -13.59 -3.29 -9.69
CA PRO A 42 -13.83 -2.67 -10.99
C PRO A 42 -14.82 -3.51 -11.80
N THR A 43 -15.73 -2.85 -12.51
CA THR A 43 -16.77 -3.50 -13.30
C THR A 43 -16.25 -4.01 -14.64
N GLN A 44 -15.34 -3.26 -15.26
CA GLN A 44 -14.85 -3.50 -16.62
C GLN A 44 -13.33 -3.66 -16.65
N LYS A 45 -12.82 -4.38 -17.64
CA LYS A 45 -11.41 -4.33 -18.00
C LYS A 45 -11.04 -2.93 -18.47
N TRP A 46 -9.86 -2.45 -18.09
CA TRP A 46 -9.43 -1.08 -18.40
C TRP A 46 -9.41 -0.75 -19.88
N GLU A 47 -9.14 -1.72 -20.74
CA GLU A 47 -9.20 -1.55 -22.20
C GLU A 47 -10.60 -1.17 -22.72
N ASN A 48 -11.65 -1.50 -21.97
CA ASN A 48 -13.05 -1.25 -22.31
C ASN A 48 -13.64 -0.02 -21.62
N VAL A 49 -12.89 0.61 -20.69
CA VAL A 49 -13.38 1.77 -19.94
C VAL A 49 -13.35 3.00 -20.83
N LYS A 50 -14.51 3.63 -21.03
CA LYS A 50 -14.68 4.87 -21.81
C LYS A 50 -14.93 6.10 -20.95
N THR A 51 -15.34 5.90 -19.70
CA THR A 51 -15.56 6.99 -18.74
C THR A 51 -14.24 7.53 -18.21
N LEU A 52 -14.21 8.83 -17.96
CA LEU A 52 -13.07 9.54 -17.40
C LEU A 52 -13.38 9.99 -15.97
N LEU A 53 -12.35 10.33 -15.20
CA LEU A 53 -12.53 10.77 -13.83
C LEU A 53 -13.48 11.97 -13.72
N LYS A 54 -13.44 12.90 -14.66
CA LYS A 54 -14.35 14.05 -14.74
C LYS A 54 -15.83 13.69 -14.93
N ASP A 55 -16.12 12.47 -15.41
CA ASP A 55 -17.48 12.01 -15.74
C ASP A 55 -18.15 11.31 -14.55
N ILE A 56 -17.43 11.07 -13.47
CA ILE A 56 -17.93 10.33 -12.30
C ILE A 56 -17.94 11.18 -11.04
N LEU A 57 -18.75 10.76 -10.08
CA LEU A 57 -18.82 11.38 -8.75
C LEU A 57 -17.75 10.75 -7.86
N THR A 58 -16.65 11.46 -7.60
CA THR A 58 -15.49 10.91 -6.89
C THR A 58 -15.70 10.72 -5.39
N SER A 59 -16.79 11.23 -4.83
CA SER A 59 -17.24 10.91 -3.47
C SER A 59 -17.86 9.51 -3.34
N LYS A 60 -18.14 8.84 -4.44
CA LYS A 60 -18.50 7.43 -4.47
C LYS A 60 -17.27 6.56 -4.70
N LEU A 61 -17.30 5.32 -4.19
CA LEU A 61 -16.22 4.37 -4.39
C LEU A 61 -15.97 4.13 -5.88
N HIS A 62 -14.76 4.38 -6.32
CA HIS A 62 -14.36 4.29 -7.72
C HIS A 62 -12.92 3.81 -7.85
N TYR A 63 -12.55 3.49 -9.07
CA TYR A 63 -11.20 3.19 -9.49
C TYR A 63 -10.76 4.17 -10.56
N VAL A 64 -9.54 4.64 -10.49
CA VAL A 64 -8.93 5.50 -11.50
C VAL A 64 -7.61 4.90 -11.97
N LYS A 65 -7.44 4.85 -13.29
CA LYS A 65 -6.20 4.41 -13.92
C LYS A 65 -5.27 5.62 -14.06
N VAL A 66 -4.54 5.91 -12.98
CA VAL A 66 -3.56 6.99 -12.94
C VAL A 66 -2.34 6.65 -13.80
N PRO A 67 -1.57 7.67 -14.26
CA PRO A 67 -0.28 7.44 -14.90
C PRO A 67 0.65 6.63 -13.99
N GLU A 68 1.55 5.83 -14.56
CA GLU A 68 2.48 4.99 -13.79
C GLU A 68 3.46 5.78 -12.92
N THR A 69 3.66 7.06 -13.24
CA THR A 69 4.45 7.99 -12.41
C THR A 69 3.74 8.43 -11.14
N HIS A 70 2.43 8.25 -11.06
CA HIS A 70 1.65 8.61 -9.87
C HIS A 70 1.79 7.54 -8.81
N ILE A 71 2.15 7.95 -7.61
CA ILE A 71 2.26 7.07 -6.44
C ILE A 71 1.46 7.63 -5.27
N VAL A 72 1.05 6.75 -4.36
CA VAL A 72 0.34 7.12 -3.14
C VAL A 72 1.07 6.52 -1.95
N ILE A 73 1.31 7.34 -0.93
CA ILE A 73 1.84 6.88 0.34
C ILE A 73 0.67 6.73 1.30
N ASP A 74 0.44 5.51 1.74
CA ASP A 74 -0.69 5.13 2.58
C ASP A 74 -0.25 4.95 4.03
N PHE A 75 -0.82 5.76 4.92
CA PHE A 75 -0.52 5.78 6.35
C PHE A 75 -1.65 5.08 7.13
N ASP A 76 -1.33 3.95 7.72
CA ASP A 76 -2.26 3.11 8.48
C ASP A 76 -1.77 2.81 9.91
N ILE A 77 -1.18 3.78 10.58
CA ILE A 77 -0.60 3.62 11.92
C ILE A 77 -1.70 3.42 12.95
N PRO A 78 -1.63 2.34 13.77
CA PRO A 78 -2.61 2.10 14.81
C PRO A 78 -2.31 2.92 16.08
N GLY A 79 -3.35 3.16 16.87
CA GLY A 79 -3.24 3.63 18.24
C GLY A 79 -2.95 2.49 19.22
N ASP A 80 -2.93 2.81 20.52
CA ASP A 80 -2.70 1.84 21.58
C ASP A 80 -3.82 0.79 21.68
N ASP A 81 -5.00 1.11 21.19
CA ASP A 81 -6.16 0.21 21.10
C ASP A 81 -6.13 -0.73 19.87
N GLY A 82 -5.07 -0.64 19.04
CA GLY A 82 -4.93 -1.42 17.80
C GLY A 82 -5.77 -0.92 16.63
N LYS A 83 -6.60 0.11 16.81
CA LYS A 83 -7.36 0.75 15.72
C LYS A 83 -6.53 1.85 15.07
N LYS A 84 -6.81 2.15 13.80
CA LYS A 84 -6.14 3.25 13.09
C LYS A 84 -6.30 4.57 13.87
N CYS A 85 -5.20 5.29 14.05
CA CYS A 85 -5.15 6.53 14.81
C CYS A 85 -4.86 7.71 13.88
N PHE A 86 -5.82 8.60 13.72
CA PHE A 86 -5.67 9.77 12.84
C PHE A 86 -4.50 10.66 13.28
N GLU A 87 -4.36 10.92 14.56
CA GLU A 87 -3.32 11.81 15.08
C GLU A 87 -1.90 11.28 14.79
N ARG A 88 -1.70 9.98 14.95
CA ARG A 88 -0.41 9.33 14.62
C ARG A 88 -0.13 9.34 13.13
N ASN A 89 -1.15 9.13 12.30
CA ASN A 89 -1.02 9.22 10.85
C ASN A 89 -0.72 10.65 10.40
N LEU A 90 -1.38 11.64 11.00
CA LEU A 90 -1.13 13.05 10.73
C LEU A 90 0.30 13.46 11.09
N GLU A 91 0.77 13.05 12.28
CA GLU A 91 2.14 13.32 12.72
C GLU A 91 3.17 12.71 11.76
N ALA A 92 3.03 11.44 11.41
CA ALA A 92 3.94 10.75 10.51
C ALA A 92 3.92 11.36 9.10
N ALA A 93 2.74 11.59 8.54
CA ALA A 93 2.59 12.17 7.21
C ALA A 93 3.11 13.60 7.12
N SER A 94 2.97 14.39 8.19
CA SER A 94 3.44 15.77 8.25
C SER A 94 4.97 15.92 8.13
N LYS A 95 5.72 14.86 8.34
CA LYS A 95 7.19 14.82 8.17
C LYS A 95 7.61 14.60 6.71
N TRP A 96 6.68 14.28 5.84
CA TRP A 96 6.93 14.11 4.42
C TRP A 96 6.90 15.43 3.67
N PRO A 97 7.49 15.49 2.45
CA PRO A 97 7.41 16.69 1.62
C PRO A 97 5.96 17.12 1.36
N THR A 98 5.71 18.41 1.43
CA THR A 98 4.39 19.02 1.20
C THR A 98 3.82 18.62 -0.16
N THR A 99 2.61 18.09 -0.17
CA THR A 99 1.92 17.62 -1.37
C THR A 99 0.40 17.56 -1.17
N TYR A 100 -0.31 17.12 -2.18
CA TYR A 100 -1.72 16.79 -2.11
C TYR A 100 -1.96 15.62 -1.14
N ALA A 101 -2.92 15.78 -0.24
CA ALA A 101 -3.27 14.79 0.77
C ALA A 101 -4.78 14.57 0.84
N GLU A 102 -5.19 13.33 1.06
CA GLU A 102 -6.58 12.92 1.26
C GLU A 102 -6.74 12.17 2.58
N LEU A 103 -7.91 12.33 3.18
CA LEU A 103 -8.37 11.47 4.26
C LEU A 103 -8.83 10.13 3.69
N SER A 104 -8.44 9.03 4.31
CA SER A 104 -8.93 7.71 3.90
C SER A 104 -10.44 7.55 4.14
N LYS A 105 -11.05 6.57 3.49
CA LYS A 105 -12.47 6.21 3.67
C LYS A 105 -12.84 5.99 5.14
N SER A 106 -11.95 5.41 5.94
CA SER A 106 -12.17 5.15 7.36
C SER A 106 -12.21 6.40 8.24
N GLY A 107 -11.70 7.53 7.73
CA GLY A 107 -11.55 8.77 8.50
C GLY A 107 -10.33 8.79 9.44
N ALA A 108 -9.48 7.76 9.41
CA ALA A 108 -8.32 7.66 10.29
C ALA A 108 -6.98 7.53 9.54
N GLY A 109 -6.97 7.03 8.32
CA GLY A 109 -5.78 6.96 7.48
C GLY A 109 -5.57 8.22 6.66
N ILE A 110 -4.35 8.42 6.18
CA ILE A 110 -3.97 9.54 5.31
C ILE A 110 -3.27 9.00 4.07
N HIS A 111 -3.62 9.53 2.92
CA HIS A 111 -3.00 9.25 1.64
C HIS A 111 -2.29 10.51 1.13
N LEU A 112 -0.96 10.43 0.93
CA LEU A 112 -0.18 11.45 0.25
C LEU A 112 0.02 11.05 -1.20
N HIS A 113 -0.23 11.95 -2.13
CA HIS A 113 -0.03 11.72 -3.56
C HIS A 113 1.22 12.43 -4.05
N TYR A 114 2.04 11.73 -4.83
CA TYR A 114 3.22 12.28 -5.48
C TYR A 114 3.32 11.83 -6.94
N ILE A 115 4.03 12.61 -7.73
CA ILE A 115 4.53 12.20 -9.03
C ILE A 115 5.98 11.79 -8.85
N TYR A 116 6.28 10.51 -9.03
CA TYR A 116 7.64 9.97 -8.92
C TYR A 116 8.38 10.19 -10.25
N THR A 117 9.56 10.78 -10.17
CA THR A 117 10.36 11.13 -11.36
C THR A 117 11.23 9.98 -11.86
N GLY A 118 11.37 8.90 -11.08
CA GLY A 118 12.08 7.67 -11.45
C GLY A 118 11.12 6.60 -12.01
N ASP A 119 11.62 5.38 -12.04
CA ASP A 119 10.84 4.20 -12.45
C ASP A 119 10.06 3.64 -11.25
N ALA A 120 8.75 3.87 -11.21
CA ALA A 120 7.88 3.42 -10.13
C ALA A 120 7.85 1.89 -9.97
N SER A 121 8.13 1.13 -11.03
CA SER A 121 8.18 -0.35 -10.96
C SER A 121 9.33 -0.86 -10.09
N LYS A 122 10.34 -0.03 -9.85
CA LYS A 122 11.49 -0.34 -9.00
C LYS A 122 11.29 0.04 -7.53
N LEU A 123 10.20 0.72 -7.19
CA LEU A 123 9.91 1.09 -5.81
C LEU A 123 9.47 -0.12 -4.98
N SER A 124 10.04 -0.25 -3.78
CA SER A 124 9.49 -1.13 -2.75
C SER A 124 8.14 -0.60 -2.27
N ARG A 125 7.19 -1.51 -2.03
CA ARG A 125 5.90 -1.14 -1.43
C ARG A 125 5.98 -0.97 0.08
N VAL A 126 7.04 -1.41 0.71
CA VAL A 126 7.24 -1.32 2.16
C VAL A 126 8.11 -0.12 2.48
N TYR A 127 7.50 0.91 3.05
CA TYR A 127 8.25 2.00 3.67
C TYR A 127 8.56 1.66 5.13
N ASP A 128 7.53 1.31 5.89
CA ASP A 128 7.64 0.69 7.21
C ASP A 128 6.43 -0.21 7.50
N GLU A 129 6.28 -0.66 8.75
CA GLU A 129 5.23 -1.61 9.14
C GLU A 129 3.80 -1.12 8.89
N HIS A 130 3.59 0.19 8.84
CA HIS A 130 2.27 0.83 8.74
C HIS A 130 2.19 1.88 7.63
N ILE A 131 3.25 2.02 6.84
CA ILE A 131 3.32 2.98 5.74
C ILE A 131 3.67 2.23 4.47
N GLU A 132 2.74 2.24 3.52
CA GLU A 132 2.87 1.55 2.24
C GLU A 132 3.08 2.56 1.10
N VAL A 133 3.98 2.24 0.18
CA VAL A 133 4.14 2.94 -1.09
C VAL A 133 3.30 2.23 -2.14
N LYS A 134 2.21 2.83 -2.58
CA LYS A 134 1.34 2.27 -3.62
C LYS A 134 1.78 2.75 -4.99
N VAL A 135 2.02 1.80 -5.89
CA VAL A 135 2.36 2.04 -7.30
C VAL A 135 1.28 1.44 -8.20
N PHE A 136 1.10 2.02 -9.37
CA PHE A 136 0.00 1.70 -10.28
C PHE A 136 0.51 1.33 -11.67
N THR A 137 1.45 0.41 -11.72
CA THR A 137 2.00 -0.16 -12.94
C THR A 137 1.13 -1.29 -13.49
N GLY A 138 1.20 -1.55 -14.78
CA GLY A 138 0.42 -2.60 -15.43
C GLY A 138 -1.10 -2.36 -15.31
N ASN A 139 -1.84 -3.36 -14.83
CA ASN A 139 -3.30 -3.30 -14.66
C ASN A 139 -3.74 -2.73 -13.30
N SER A 140 -2.80 -2.34 -12.46
CA SER A 140 -3.12 -1.74 -11.16
C SER A 140 -3.82 -0.40 -11.33
N SER A 141 -4.78 -0.13 -10.49
CA SER A 141 -5.52 1.13 -10.45
C SER A 141 -5.72 1.62 -9.02
N LEU A 142 -5.90 2.92 -8.87
CA LEU A 142 -6.14 3.53 -7.57
C LEU A 142 -7.61 3.35 -7.19
N ARG A 143 -7.86 2.63 -6.09
CA ARG A 143 -9.17 2.55 -5.43
C ARG A 143 -9.33 3.75 -4.52
N ARG A 144 -10.41 4.50 -4.70
CA ARG A 144 -10.57 5.78 -4.05
C ARG A 144 -12.04 6.10 -3.73
N MET A 145 -12.23 6.83 -2.64
CA MET A 145 -13.46 7.50 -2.30
C MET A 145 -13.10 8.84 -1.64
N LEU A 146 -13.32 9.95 -2.35
CA LEU A 146 -13.00 11.27 -1.85
C LEU A 146 -13.95 11.64 -0.71
N THR A 147 -13.39 11.90 0.46
CA THR A 147 -14.13 12.43 1.61
C THR A 147 -13.67 13.85 1.92
N LYS A 148 -12.40 14.03 2.24
CA LYS A 148 -11.77 15.32 2.49
C LYS A 148 -10.34 15.34 1.95
N CYS A 149 -9.89 16.50 1.52
CA CYS A 149 -8.53 16.71 1.04
C CYS A 149 -8.02 18.10 1.45
N ASN A 150 -6.73 18.33 1.21
CA ASN A 150 -6.13 19.65 1.35
C ASN A 150 -6.17 20.43 0.02
N ASP A 151 -5.67 21.66 0.03
CA ASP A 151 -5.61 22.59 -1.11
C ASP A 151 -4.15 22.76 -1.59
N ILE A 152 -3.46 21.65 -1.77
CA ILE A 152 -2.06 21.64 -2.22
C ILE A 152 -1.96 20.76 -3.48
N PRO A 153 -1.27 21.22 -4.53
CA PRO A 153 -1.07 20.43 -5.74
C PRO A 153 -0.23 19.18 -5.47
N VAL A 154 -0.42 18.14 -6.29
CA VAL A 154 0.44 16.95 -6.28
C VAL A 154 1.86 17.35 -6.60
N ALA A 155 2.78 17.10 -5.66
CA ALA A 155 4.19 17.42 -5.79
C ALA A 155 4.98 16.30 -6.49
N LYS A 156 6.12 16.65 -7.07
CA LYS A 156 7.11 15.68 -7.57
C LYS A 156 8.00 15.21 -6.44
N ILE A 157 8.38 13.94 -6.47
CA ILE A 157 9.35 13.34 -5.56
C ILE A 157 10.36 12.52 -6.37
N SER A 158 11.65 12.62 -6.04
CA SER A 158 12.73 11.97 -6.79
C SER A 158 13.60 11.06 -5.94
N SER A 159 13.52 11.16 -4.61
CA SER A 159 14.42 10.47 -3.68
C SER A 159 13.74 10.19 -2.35
N GLY A 160 14.41 9.42 -1.49
CA GLY A 160 13.93 9.10 -0.15
C GLY A 160 12.94 7.93 -0.09
N LEU A 161 12.62 7.31 -1.22
CA LEU A 161 11.73 6.15 -1.30
C LEU A 161 12.55 4.85 -1.37
N PRO A 162 12.06 3.76 -0.76
CA PRO A 162 12.74 2.47 -0.79
C PRO A 162 12.70 1.85 -2.19
N LEU A 163 13.83 1.30 -2.64
CA LEU A 163 13.95 0.57 -3.91
C LEU A 163 14.02 -0.93 -3.65
N LYS A 164 13.42 -1.72 -4.54
CA LYS A 164 13.53 -3.17 -4.51
C LYS A 164 14.97 -3.64 -4.65
N GLY A 165 15.38 -4.61 -3.83
CA GLY A 165 16.69 -5.26 -3.93
C GLY A 165 17.88 -4.43 -3.50
N GLU A 166 17.72 -3.16 -3.10
CA GLU A 166 18.79 -2.37 -2.50
C GLU A 166 18.88 -2.64 -1.00
N LYS A 167 20.09 -2.95 -0.52
CA LYS A 167 20.35 -2.97 0.92
C LYS A 167 20.22 -1.52 1.42
N ALA A 168 19.31 -1.29 2.34
CA ALA A 168 19.09 0.03 2.89
C ALA A 168 20.38 0.61 3.44
N MET A 169 20.84 1.72 2.86
CA MET A 169 21.77 2.59 3.53
C MET A 169 20.97 3.39 4.56
N VAL A 170 21.03 2.93 5.81
CA VAL A 170 20.59 3.63 7.03
C VAL A 170 19.13 4.12 7.02
N ASP A 171 18.30 3.51 7.90
CA ASP A 171 16.96 3.92 8.36
C ASP A 171 15.72 3.65 7.47
N VAL A 172 15.82 3.05 6.31
CA VAL A 172 14.62 2.56 5.62
C VAL A 172 14.39 1.12 6.07
N LYS A 173 13.24 0.84 6.66
CA LYS A 173 12.88 -0.47 7.19
C LYS A 173 12.45 -1.43 6.07
N GLN A 174 13.36 -1.73 5.16
CA GLN A 174 13.16 -2.78 4.14
C GLN A 174 13.13 -4.16 4.80
N ILE A 175 12.62 -5.15 4.06
CA ILE A 175 12.67 -6.55 4.50
C ILE A 175 14.13 -6.98 4.54
N GLN A 176 14.69 -7.09 5.74
CA GLN A 176 16.11 -7.35 5.96
C GLN A 176 16.41 -8.81 6.23
N ASN A 177 15.44 -9.58 6.73
CA ASN A 177 15.59 -10.97 7.12
C ASN A 177 14.22 -11.65 7.28
N GLU A 178 14.23 -12.96 7.49
CA GLU A 178 13.03 -13.77 7.70
C GLU A 178 12.19 -13.29 8.89
N LYS A 179 12.82 -12.87 9.99
CA LYS A 179 12.10 -12.37 11.18
C LYS A 179 11.26 -11.14 10.83
N HIS A 180 11.81 -10.21 10.08
CA HIS A 180 11.09 -9.01 9.62
C HIS A 180 9.96 -9.39 8.66
N LEU A 181 10.21 -10.27 7.70
CA LEU A 181 9.18 -10.80 6.79
C LEU A 181 8.02 -11.43 7.57
N ARG A 182 8.30 -12.26 8.58
CA ARG A 182 7.28 -12.89 9.44
C ARG A 182 6.43 -11.87 10.18
N VAL A 183 7.05 -10.81 10.72
CA VAL A 183 6.34 -9.72 11.41
C VAL A 183 5.37 -9.03 10.46
N LEU A 184 5.79 -8.71 9.24
CA LEU A 184 4.94 -8.06 8.24
C LEU A 184 3.77 -8.95 7.80
N ILE A 185 4.02 -10.24 7.59
CA ILE A 185 2.96 -11.21 7.26
C ILE A 185 1.94 -11.31 8.41
N LYS A 186 2.39 -11.48 9.65
CA LYS A 186 1.51 -11.57 10.82
C LYS A 186 0.64 -10.33 10.99
N LYS A 187 1.19 -9.14 10.76
CA LYS A 187 0.43 -7.89 10.82
C LYS A 187 -0.62 -7.80 9.72
N ALA A 188 -0.29 -8.23 8.51
CA ALA A 188 -1.25 -8.28 7.41
C ALA A 188 -2.40 -9.27 7.69
N LEU A 189 -2.08 -10.44 8.26
CA LEU A 189 -3.08 -11.45 8.65
C LEU A 189 -3.98 -11.01 9.80
N ALA A 190 -3.52 -10.11 10.66
CA ALA A 190 -4.29 -9.56 11.78
C ALA A 190 -5.24 -8.43 11.37
N LYS A 191 -5.16 -7.93 10.13
CA LYS A 191 -6.07 -6.89 9.64
C LYS A 191 -7.50 -7.41 9.53
N GLU A 192 -8.45 -6.62 10.01
CA GLU A 192 -9.86 -6.92 9.86
C GLU A 192 -10.28 -6.86 8.38
N ILE A 193 -11.01 -7.87 7.94
CA ILE A 193 -11.57 -7.92 6.59
C ILE A 193 -12.95 -7.28 6.64
N SER A 194 -13.06 -6.06 6.16
CA SER A 194 -14.33 -5.37 6.03
C SER A 194 -15.16 -5.96 4.87
N PRO A 195 -16.51 -5.95 4.95
CA PRO A 195 -17.36 -6.34 3.83
C PRO A 195 -16.97 -5.59 2.54
N TYR A 196 -16.97 -6.29 1.42
CA TYR A 196 -16.60 -5.77 0.09
C TYR A 196 -15.15 -5.28 -0.04
N THR A 197 -14.29 -5.64 0.88
CA THR A 197 -12.87 -5.34 0.83
C THR A 197 -12.08 -6.61 0.57
N LYS A 198 -11.13 -6.55 -0.37
CA LYS A 198 -10.18 -7.63 -0.61
C LYS A 198 -9.24 -7.74 0.60
N PRO A 199 -8.98 -8.93 1.13
CA PRO A 199 -7.95 -9.12 2.15
C PRO A 199 -6.59 -8.61 1.65
N SER A 200 -5.68 -8.31 2.57
CA SER A 200 -4.32 -7.81 2.25
C SER A 200 -3.41 -8.89 1.62
N ILE A 201 -3.97 -9.73 0.74
CA ILE A 201 -3.23 -10.80 0.03
C ILE A 201 -2.25 -10.21 -0.97
N ASP A 202 -2.62 -9.14 -1.67
CA ASP A 202 -1.69 -8.46 -2.59
C ASP A 202 -0.47 -7.92 -1.84
N PHE A 203 -0.66 -7.34 -0.67
CA PHE A 203 0.43 -6.88 0.16
C PHE A 203 1.36 -8.04 0.57
N ILE A 204 0.80 -9.16 1.03
CA ILE A 204 1.58 -10.36 1.39
C ILE A 204 2.35 -10.87 0.17
N ALA A 205 1.71 -10.97 -1.00
CA ALA A 205 2.37 -11.38 -2.23
C ALA A 205 3.55 -10.47 -2.58
N HIS A 206 3.37 -9.15 -2.49
CA HIS A 206 4.42 -8.19 -2.81
C HIS A 206 5.61 -8.26 -1.85
N ILE A 207 5.40 -8.37 -0.54
CA ILE A 207 6.52 -8.48 0.40
C ILE A 207 7.27 -9.81 0.24
N MET A 208 6.60 -10.89 -0.13
CA MET A 208 7.24 -12.18 -0.40
C MET A 208 8.02 -12.16 -1.71
N ASP A 209 7.49 -11.56 -2.76
CA ASP A 209 8.21 -11.37 -4.03
C ASP A 209 9.45 -10.50 -3.82
N GLU A 210 9.34 -9.42 -3.07
CA GLU A 210 10.46 -8.55 -2.73
C GLU A 210 11.54 -9.30 -1.94
N ALA A 211 11.16 -10.08 -0.93
CA ALA A 211 12.09 -10.91 -0.18
C ALA A 211 12.80 -11.95 -1.08
N TYR A 212 12.07 -12.57 -1.99
CA TYR A 212 12.60 -13.55 -2.92
C TYR A 212 13.59 -12.92 -3.91
N GLU A 213 13.23 -11.79 -4.51
CA GLU A 213 14.09 -11.06 -5.45
C GLU A 213 15.32 -10.44 -4.79
N SER A 214 15.24 -10.03 -3.52
CA SER A 214 16.36 -9.47 -2.76
C SER A 214 17.42 -10.51 -2.38
N GLY A 215 17.11 -11.79 -2.51
CA GLY A 215 18.02 -12.89 -2.19
C GLY A 215 18.24 -13.12 -0.69
N ILE A 216 17.40 -12.57 0.18
CA ILE A 216 17.46 -12.89 1.62
C ILE A 216 17.06 -14.37 1.85
N PRO A 217 17.77 -15.10 2.73
CA PRO A 217 17.35 -16.44 3.08
C PRO A 217 16.11 -16.39 3.97
N TYR A 218 15.07 -17.15 3.61
CA TYR A 218 13.85 -17.29 4.40
C TYR A 218 13.11 -18.59 4.09
N ASN A 219 12.39 -19.09 5.08
CA ASN A 219 11.43 -20.18 4.92
C ASN A 219 10.21 -19.87 5.80
N VAL A 220 9.11 -19.48 5.17
CA VAL A 220 7.82 -19.17 5.83
C VAL A 220 6.72 -20.15 5.42
N ASP A 221 7.10 -21.35 4.99
CA ASP A 221 6.15 -22.39 4.57
C ASP A 221 5.17 -22.78 5.68
N ASP A 222 5.57 -22.66 6.94
CA ASP A 222 4.74 -22.85 8.11
C ASP A 222 3.58 -21.82 8.22
N MET A 223 3.66 -20.70 7.51
CA MET A 223 2.62 -19.67 7.47
C MET A 223 1.63 -19.86 6.31
N ARG A 224 1.88 -20.81 5.41
CA ARG A 224 1.06 -21.07 4.22
C ARG A 224 -0.42 -21.29 4.56
N ASN A 225 -0.70 -22.13 5.53
CA ASN A 225 -2.09 -22.46 5.90
C ASN A 225 -2.82 -21.25 6.48
N ALA A 226 -2.15 -20.42 7.27
CA ALA A 226 -2.72 -19.16 7.79
C ALA A 226 -3.02 -18.17 6.67
N ILE A 227 -2.14 -18.06 5.69
CA ILE A 227 -2.32 -17.19 4.52
C ILE A 227 -3.47 -17.70 3.65
N LEU A 228 -3.56 -19.00 3.40
CA LEU A 228 -4.68 -19.60 2.67
C LEU A 228 -6.02 -19.38 3.39
N ALA A 229 -6.07 -19.59 4.69
CA ALA A 229 -7.28 -19.34 5.49
C ALA A 229 -7.71 -17.87 5.41
N PHE A 230 -6.75 -16.95 5.45
CA PHE A 230 -7.02 -15.52 5.28
C PHE A 230 -7.55 -15.19 3.87
N ALA A 231 -6.99 -15.81 2.84
CA ALA A 231 -7.42 -15.60 1.46
C ALA A 231 -8.86 -16.03 1.21
N VAL A 232 -9.32 -17.14 1.80
CA VAL A 232 -10.69 -17.64 1.62
C VAL A 232 -11.74 -16.89 2.45
N ASN A 233 -11.33 -16.10 3.43
CA ASN A 233 -12.23 -15.27 4.23
C ASN A 233 -12.76 -14.04 3.47
N SER A 234 -12.36 -13.82 2.24
CA SER A 234 -13.00 -12.83 1.38
C SER A 234 -14.42 -13.27 1.02
N THR A 235 -15.39 -12.39 1.20
CA THR A 235 -16.81 -12.71 0.93
C THR A 235 -17.11 -12.96 -0.55
N ASN A 236 -16.28 -12.44 -1.47
CA ASN A 236 -16.57 -12.48 -2.91
C ASN A 236 -15.32 -12.50 -3.81
N GLN A 237 -14.12 -12.59 -3.26
CA GLN A 237 -12.87 -12.61 -4.01
C GLN A 237 -11.96 -13.79 -3.63
N ALA A 238 -12.51 -14.81 -2.98
CA ALA A 238 -11.75 -15.97 -2.51
C ALA A 238 -10.93 -16.64 -3.63
N ASP A 239 -11.52 -16.87 -4.78
CA ASP A 239 -10.84 -17.49 -5.92
C ASP A 239 -9.66 -16.65 -6.44
N ALA A 240 -9.84 -15.32 -6.53
CA ALA A 240 -8.78 -14.41 -6.94
C ALA A 240 -7.65 -14.38 -5.91
N CYS A 241 -7.97 -14.35 -4.63
CA CYS A 241 -7.00 -14.38 -3.53
C CYS A 241 -6.23 -15.71 -3.49
N LEU A 242 -6.90 -16.84 -3.71
CA LEU A 242 -6.25 -18.15 -3.79
C LEU A 242 -5.28 -18.26 -4.96
N LYS A 243 -5.63 -17.71 -6.14
CA LYS A 243 -4.73 -17.66 -7.30
C LYS A 243 -3.46 -16.86 -7.02
N ILE A 244 -3.58 -15.76 -6.28
CA ILE A 244 -2.43 -14.95 -5.87
C ILE A 244 -1.56 -15.76 -4.90
N THR A 245 -2.17 -16.41 -3.89
CA THR A 245 -1.45 -17.22 -2.91
C THR A 245 -0.71 -18.39 -3.55
N ALA A 246 -1.29 -19.03 -4.56
CA ALA A 246 -0.67 -20.14 -5.27
C ALA A 246 0.65 -19.77 -6.00
N LYS A 247 0.86 -18.48 -6.28
CA LYS A 247 2.07 -17.98 -6.94
C LYS A 247 3.13 -17.48 -5.95
N MET A 248 2.85 -17.48 -4.64
CA MET A 248 3.78 -16.98 -3.62
C MET A 248 4.98 -17.91 -3.44
N HIS A 249 6.15 -17.32 -3.26
CA HIS A 249 7.38 -17.99 -2.90
C HIS A 249 7.53 -18.09 -1.38
N PHE A 250 7.12 -19.21 -0.77
CA PHE A 250 7.20 -19.41 0.68
C PHE A 250 8.61 -19.71 1.19
N LYS A 251 9.55 -19.97 0.27
CA LYS A 251 10.96 -20.24 0.55
C LYS A 251 11.85 -19.40 -0.37
N SER A 252 13.01 -18.98 0.14
CA SER A 252 14.04 -18.35 -0.67
C SER A 252 14.58 -19.31 -1.74
N ARG A 253 15.30 -18.76 -2.74
CA ARG A 253 15.89 -19.56 -3.83
C ARG A 253 16.84 -20.64 -3.31
N GLU A 254 17.69 -20.30 -2.35
CA GLU A 254 18.65 -21.26 -1.77
C GLU A 254 17.95 -22.44 -1.09
N ASP A 255 16.85 -22.19 -0.37
CA ASP A 255 16.08 -23.23 0.29
C ASP A 255 15.25 -24.07 -0.68
N ALA A 256 14.85 -23.53 -1.82
CA ALA A 256 14.15 -24.26 -2.86
C ALA A 256 15.09 -25.21 -3.62
N GLU A 257 16.33 -24.79 -3.87
CA GLU A 257 17.35 -25.61 -4.55
C GLU A 257 17.87 -26.74 -3.66
N SER A 258 17.95 -26.55 -2.35
CA SER A 258 18.38 -27.57 -1.39
C SER A 258 17.46 -28.80 -1.31
N GLN A 259 16.25 -28.74 -1.81
CA GLN A 259 15.27 -29.84 -1.81
C GLN A 259 15.30 -30.70 -3.07
N VAL A 260 16.03 -30.30 -4.11
CA VAL A 260 16.11 -31.06 -5.39
C VAL A 260 17.21 -32.11 -5.38
N ASP A 261 18.09 -32.15 -4.39
CA ASP A 261 19.31 -32.99 -4.38
C ASP A 261 19.20 -34.27 -3.56
N PHE A 262 18.00 -34.80 -3.31
CA PHE A 262 17.81 -36.13 -2.73
C PHE A 262 16.99 -37.03 -3.64
N SER A 263 17.56 -37.37 -4.81
CA SER A 263 17.21 -38.61 -5.53
C SER A 263 18.29 -39.62 -5.23
N PRO A 264 18.02 -40.75 -4.53
CA PRO A 264 18.98 -41.80 -4.40
C PRO A 264 19.20 -42.42 -5.78
N SER A 265 20.42 -42.37 -6.25
CA SER A 265 20.90 -43.16 -7.40
C SER A 265 20.64 -44.62 -7.12
N SER A 266 19.67 -45.20 -7.81
CA SER A 266 19.48 -46.65 -7.84
C SER A 266 20.60 -47.25 -8.68
N THR A 267 21.52 -47.95 -8.04
CA THR A 267 22.33 -49.03 -8.63
C THR A 267 21.50 -50.28 -8.72
#